data_ee4fe68c4a5a442f32381daf015423f1
#
_entry.id   ee4fe68c4a5a442f32381daf015423f1
#
_cell.length_a   1.000
_cell.length_b   1.000
_cell.length_c   1.000
_cell.angle_alpha   90.00
_cell.angle_beta   90.00
_cell.angle_gamma   90.00
#
_symmetry.space_group_name_H-M   'P 1'
#
loop_
_entity.id
_entity.type
_entity.pdbx_description
1 polymer ?
#
loop_
_entity_poly.entity_id
_entity_poly.type
_entity_poly.pdbx_seq_one_letter_code
_entity_poly.pdbx_strand_id
1 'polypeptide(L)'
;MINLKSYPNQSQVKELLACCMWPDEEKIAQELSAYLEDDSRSLLGEVIDHTLVGLMGITRISNEKVILKHIAVKEEYRNKGIGKKMLQAYIANQRISLLEAETDLEAVDFYRRIGFQISSLGEKYKGVERFKCQYTK
;
A
#
# COMPACT_ATOMS: atom_id res chain seq x y z
N MET A 1 -6.47 11.11 5.28
CA MET A 1 -6.70 10.19 4.14
C MET A 1 -8.18 9.96 3.94
N ILE A 2 -8.59 9.73 2.72
CA ILE A 2 -9.98 9.49 2.35
C ILE A 2 -10.19 8.03 1.95
N ASN A 3 -11.44 7.58 2.06
CA ASN A 3 -11.84 6.24 1.61
C ASN A 3 -12.03 6.26 0.09
N LEU A 4 -11.21 5.52 -0.64
CA LEU A 4 -11.26 5.51 -2.09
C LEU A 4 -12.35 4.60 -2.67
N LYS A 5 -13.01 3.76 -1.84
CA LYS A 5 -14.12 2.93 -2.32
C LYS A 5 -15.30 3.76 -2.82
N SER A 6 -15.48 4.95 -2.27
CA SER A 6 -16.52 5.90 -2.66
C SER A 6 -15.99 7.10 -3.44
N TYR A 7 -14.73 7.07 -3.85
CA TYR A 7 -14.12 8.18 -4.58
C TYR A 7 -14.73 8.29 -6.00
N PRO A 8 -15.17 9.48 -6.42
CA PRO A 8 -15.89 9.62 -7.70
C PRO A 8 -15.07 9.24 -8.92
N ASN A 9 -13.79 9.58 -8.94
CA ASN A 9 -12.92 9.32 -10.10
C ASN A 9 -12.16 8.00 -9.93
N GLN A 10 -12.83 6.89 -10.24
CA GLN A 10 -12.22 5.57 -10.13
C GLN A 10 -11.11 5.32 -11.15
N SER A 11 -11.05 6.10 -12.23
CA SER A 11 -9.93 6.03 -13.18
C SER A 11 -8.61 6.45 -12.53
N GLN A 12 -8.62 7.49 -11.71
CA GLN A 12 -7.43 7.90 -10.95
C GLN A 12 -7.00 6.84 -9.94
N VAL A 13 -7.94 6.20 -9.27
CA VAL A 13 -7.67 5.10 -8.34
C VAL A 13 -6.98 3.96 -9.07
N LYS A 14 -7.52 3.56 -10.21
CA LYS A 14 -6.97 2.48 -11.04
C LYS A 14 -5.55 2.79 -11.53
N GLU A 15 -5.31 4.02 -11.97
CA GLU A 15 -3.97 4.45 -12.40
C GLU A 15 -2.93 4.33 -11.30
N LEU A 16 -3.26 4.75 -10.08
CA LEU A 16 -2.34 4.62 -8.95
C LEU A 16 -2.12 3.17 -8.54
N LEU A 17 -3.19 2.37 -8.52
CA LEU A 17 -3.06 0.95 -8.20
C LEU A 17 -2.16 0.24 -9.22
N ALA A 18 -2.27 0.61 -10.50
CA ALA A 18 -1.44 0.07 -11.57
C ALA A 18 0.06 0.35 -11.36
N CYS A 19 0.42 1.44 -10.68
CA CYS A 19 1.82 1.79 -10.40
C CYS A 19 2.53 0.74 -9.53
N CYS A 20 1.81 -0.02 -8.73
CA CYS A 20 2.39 -1.04 -7.86
C CYS A 20 2.02 -2.46 -8.27
N MET A 21 1.57 -2.65 -9.50
CA MET A 21 1.22 -3.97 -10.03
C MET A 21 1.93 -4.21 -11.36
N TRP A 22 2.09 -5.49 -11.70
CA TRP A 22 2.54 -5.88 -13.03
C TRP A 22 1.55 -5.35 -14.09
N PRO A 23 2.00 -4.88 -15.26
CA PRO A 23 1.13 -4.27 -16.26
C PRO A 23 0.23 -5.29 -16.97
N ASP A 24 -0.85 -5.65 -16.32
CA ASP A 24 -1.87 -6.57 -16.80
C ASP A 24 -3.23 -5.93 -16.49
N GLU A 25 -3.88 -5.35 -17.50
CA GLU A 25 -5.14 -4.63 -17.35
C GLU A 25 -6.22 -5.45 -16.65
N GLU A 26 -6.34 -6.72 -17.01
CA GLU A 26 -7.35 -7.59 -16.42
C GLU A 26 -7.09 -7.83 -14.93
N LYS A 27 -5.85 -8.10 -14.56
CA LYS A 27 -5.47 -8.31 -13.16
C LYS A 27 -5.63 -7.04 -12.32
N ILE A 28 -5.30 -5.88 -12.89
CA ILE A 28 -5.48 -4.59 -12.22
C ILE A 28 -6.97 -4.34 -11.96
N ALA A 29 -7.82 -4.58 -12.94
CA ALA A 29 -9.26 -4.43 -12.79
C ALA A 29 -9.83 -5.40 -11.74
N GLN A 30 -9.38 -6.65 -11.73
CA GLN A 30 -9.77 -7.65 -10.74
C GLN A 30 -9.35 -7.25 -9.33
N GLU A 31 -8.15 -6.74 -9.16
CA GLU A 31 -7.64 -6.30 -7.85
C GLU A 31 -8.43 -5.10 -7.33
N LEU A 32 -8.74 -4.13 -8.20
CA LEU A 32 -9.58 -3.00 -7.82
C LEU A 32 -10.98 -3.47 -7.40
N SER A 33 -11.60 -4.37 -8.15
CA SER A 33 -12.90 -4.94 -7.80
C SER A 33 -12.86 -5.64 -6.45
N ALA A 34 -11.79 -6.38 -6.16
CA ALA A 34 -11.61 -7.05 -4.89
C ALA A 34 -11.58 -6.05 -3.72
N TYR A 35 -10.89 -4.92 -3.88
CA TYR A 35 -10.92 -3.85 -2.87
C TYR A 35 -12.30 -3.27 -2.68
N LEU A 36 -13.03 -3.04 -3.76
CA LEU A 36 -14.35 -2.41 -3.70
C LEU A 36 -15.41 -3.32 -3.06
N GLU A 37 -15.28 -4.63 -3.22
CA GLU A 37 -16.29 -5.60 -2.79
C GLU A 37 -16.00 -6.27 -1.45
N ASP A 38 -14.73 -6.37 -1.04
CA ASP A 38 -14.32 -7.09 0.17
C ASP A 38 -14.22 -6.14 1.36
N ASP A 39 -15.08 -6.33 2.37
CA ASP A 39 -15.12 -5.50 3.57
C ASP A 39 -13.85 -5.63 4.43
N SER A 40 -13.10 -6.72 4.31
CA SER A 40 -11.82 -6.88 5.01
C SER A 40 -10.68 -6.07 4.39
N ARG A 41 -10.91 -5.50 3.21
CA ARG A 41 -9.94 -4.68 2.50
C ARG A 41 -10.31 -3.21 2.60
N SER A 42 -9.30 -2.37 2.77
CA SER A 42 -9.44 -0.91 2.78
C SER A 42 -8.60 -0.32 1.66
N LEU A 43 -9.14 0.69 1.02
CA LEU A 43 -8.43 1.43 -0.01
C LEU A 43 -8.50 2.91 0.36
N LEU A 44 -7.35 3.46 0.74
CA LEU A 44 -7.23 4.82 1.29
C LEU A 44 -6.37 5.68 0.38
N GLY A 45 -6.60 6.96 0.38
CA GLY A 45 -5.85 7.86 -0.48
C GLY A 45 -5.61 9.23 0.09
N GLU A 46 -4.67 9.92 -0.52
CA GLU A 46 -4.30 11.31 -0.25
C GLU A 46 -4.62 12.16 -1.47
N VAL A 47 -5.31 13.29 -1.25
CA VAL A 47 -5.68 14.23 -2.31
C VAL A 47 -5.01 15.57 -2.03
N ILE A 48 -4.35 16.13 -3.05
CA ILE A 48 -3.75 17.48 -3.00
C ILE A 48 -4.27 18.24 -4.21
N ASP A 49 -4.82 19.45 -3.95
CA ASP A 49 -5.36 20.32 -4.99
C ASP A 49 -6.31 19.58 -5.95
N HIS A 50 -7.28 18.84 -5.39
CA HIS A 50 -8.29 18.07 -6.13
C HIS A 50 -7.73 16.92 -6.96
N THR A 51 -6.45 16.56 -6.77
CA THR A 51 -5.80 15.47 -7.47
C THR A 51 -5.49 14.34 -6.49
N LEU A 52 -5.85 13.12 -6.85
CA LEU A 52 -5.47 11.93 -6.09
C LEU A 52 -3.98 11.66 -6.31
N VAL A 53 -3.18 11.78 -5.26
CA VAL A 53 -1.71 11.68 -5.35
C VAL A 53 -1.13 10.47 -4.64
N GLY A 54 -1.87 9.84 -3.74
CA GLY A 54 -1.40 8.68 -3.00
C GLY A 54 -2.50 7.65 -2.78
N LEU A 55 -2.10 6.39 -2.68
CA LEU A 55 -3.00 5.27 -2.48
C LEU A 55 -2.35 4.25 -1.55
N MET A 56 -3.15 3.71 -0.61
CA MET A 56 -2.77 2.55 0.20
C MET A 56 -3.88 1.51 0.15
N GLY A 57 -3.50 0.26 -0.14
CA GLY A 57 -4.40 -0.88 -0.10
C GLY A 57 -4.03 -1.81 1.04
N ILE A 58 -4.98 -2.10 1.91
CA ILE A 58 -4.76 -2.84 3.14
C ILE A 58 -5.78 -3.96 3.27
N THR A 59 -5.33 -5.13 3.71
CA THR A 59 -6.19 -6.26 4.03
C THR A 59 -6.11 -6.55 5.52
N ARG A 60 -7.25 -6.62 6.19
CA ARG A 60 -7.31 -7.00 7.59
C ARG A 60 -7.37 -8.51 7.69
N ILE A 61 -6.42 -9.09 8.42
CA ILE A 61 -6.33 -10.54 8.64
C ILE A 61 -7.05 -10.93 9.94
N SER A 62 -6.92 -10.09 10.97
CA SER A 62 -7.58 -10.30 12.27
C SER A 62 -7.83 -8.94 12.92
N ASN A 63 -8.38 -8.93 14.14
CA ASN A 63 -8.57 -7.70 14.88
C ASN A 63 -7.27 -6.96 15.16
N GLU A 64 -6.14 -7.65 15.13
CA GLU A 64 -4.84 -7.09 15.52
C GLU A 64 -3.83 -7.00 14.37
N LYS A 65 -4.04 -7.75 13.28
CA LYS A 65 -3.08 -7.83 12.18
C LYS A 65 -3.66 -7.34 10.87
N VAL A 66 -2.91 -6.47 10.20
CA VAL A 66 -3.22 -6.00 8.84
C VAL A 66 -2.00 -6.20 7.93
N ILE A 67 -2.28 -6.34 6.65
CA ILE A 67 -1.25 -6.45 5.61
C ILE A 67 -1.41 -5.25 4.68
N LEU A 68 -0.31 -4.51 4.49
CA LEU A 68 -0.22 -3.50 3.44
C LEU A 68 0.06 -4.20 2.12
N LYS A 69 -0.95 -4.24 1.25
CA LYS A 69 -0.86 -4.92 -0.04
C LYS A 69 -0.30 -4.02 -1.14
N HIS A 70 -0.67 -2.75 -1.12
CA HIS A 70 -0.28 -1.78 -2.13
C HIS A 70 -0.04 -0.42 -1.51
N ILE A 71 0.99 0.27 -1.96
CA ILE A 71 1.22 1.68 -1.65
C ILE A 71 1.82 2.34 -2.88
N ALA A 72 1.24 3.44 -3.29
CA ALA A 72 1.68 4.17 -4.47
C ALA A 72 1.55 5.67 -4.27
N VAL A 73 2.47 6.42 -4.87
CA VAL A 73 2.43 7.88 -4.94
C VAL A 73 2.59 8.27 -6.40
N LYS A 74 1.77 9.20 -6.86
CA LYS A 74 1.82 9.71 -8.21
C LYS A 74 3.22 10.27 -8.51
N GLU A 75 3.76 9.99 -9.69
CA GLU A 75 5.16 10.24 -10.03
C GLU A 75 5.60 11.67 -9.72
N GLU A 76 4.79 12.68 -10.07
CA GLU A 76 5.11 14.10 -9.88
C GLU A 76 5.16 14.49 -8.40
N TYR A 77 4.62 13.64 -7.51
CA TYR A 77 4.54 13.90 -6.07
C TYR A 77 5.47 13.02 -5.25
N ARG A 78 6.33 12.23 -5.89
CA ARG A 78 7.29 11.37 -5.20
C ARG A 78 8.43 12.17 -4.59
N ASN A 79 9.13 11.55 -3.64
CA ASN A 79 10.25 12.14 -2.90
C ASN A 79 9.88 13.37 -2.06
N LYS A 80 8.60 13.48 -1.68
CA LYS A 80 8.07 14.55 -0.83
C LYS A 80 7.55 14.03 0.52
N GLY A 81 7.75 12.74 0.80
CA GLY A 81 7.33 12.13 2.06
C GLY A 81 5.85 11.75 2.15
N ILE A 82 5.11 11.77 1.03
CA ILE A 82 3.66 11.46 1.05
C ILE A 82 3.40 10.02 1.47
N GLY A 83 4.12 9.05 0.90
CA GLY A 83 3.96 7.64 1.26
C GLY A 83 4.25 7.38 2.72
N LYS A 84 5.33 7.93 3.23
CA LYS A 84 5.70 7.83 4.65
C LYS A 84 4.61 8.43 5.54
N LYS A 85 4.12 9.60 5.19
CA LYS A 85 3.08 10.30 5.95
C LYS A 85 1.78 9.51 6.00
N MET A 86 1.34 8.95 4.85
CA MET A 86 0.16 8.11 4.79
C MET A 86 0.29 6.90 5.71
N LEU A 87 1.41 6.20 5.63
CA LEU A 87 1.64 4.98 6.39
C LEU A 87 1.73 5.27 7.88
N GLN A 88 2.44 6.33 8.28
CA GLN A 88 2.53 6.75 9.67
C GLN A 88 1.16 7.15 10.24
N ALA A 89 0.35 7.87 9.46
CA ALA A 89 -0.99 8.26 9.87
C ALA A 89 -1.89 7.03 10.07
N TYR A 90 -1.80 6.06 9.19
CA TYR A 90 -2.54 4.82 9.34
C TYR A 90 -2.16 4.07 10.63
N ILE A 91 -0.86 3.89 10.86
CA ILE A 91 -0.35 3.22 12.06
C ILE A 91 -0.82 3.93 13.34
N ALA A 92 -0.78 5.26 13.35
CA ALA A 92 -1.16 6.05 14.52
C ALA A 92 -2.66 5.97 14.84
N ASN A 93 -3.52 5.80 13.83
CA ASN A 93 -4.97 5.93 13.98
C ASN A 93 -5.73 4.61 14.01
N GLN A 94 -5.04 3.47 13.83
CA GLN A 94 -5.69 2.16 13.83
C GLN A 94 -5.38 1.37 15.08
N ARG A 95 -6.36 0.59 15.53
CA ARG A 95 -6.17 -0.38 16.63
C ARG A 95 -5.64 -1.68 16.04
N ILE A 96 -4.33 -1.73 15.87
CA ILE A 96 -3.63 -2.91 15.34
C ILE A 96 -2.39 -3.16 16.17
N SER A 97 -1.99 -4.42 16.27
CA SER A 97 -0.74 -4.81 16.94
C SER A 97 0.38 -5.01 15.92
N LEU A 98 0.05 -5.43 14.72
CA LEU A 98 1.02 -5.78 13.69
C LEU A 98 0.57 -5.31 12.32
N LEU A 99 1.45 -4.57 11.64
CA LEU A 99 1.32 -4.23 10.23
C LEU A 99 2.45 -4.92 9.47
N GLU A 100 2.09 -5.66 8.43
CA GLU A 100 3.04 -6.44 7.66
C GLU A 100 2.99 -6.06 6.18
N ALA A 101 4.15 -6.04 5.53
CA ALA A 101 4.26 -5.82 4.09
C ALA A 101 5.35 -6.72 3.52
N GLU A 102 5.23 -7.07 2.26
CA GLU A 102 6.29 -7.76 1.52
C GLU A 102 6.77 -6.84 0.40
N THR A 103 8.08 -6.75 0.21
CA THR A 103 8.66 -5.85 -0.77
C THR A 103 9.96 -6.40 -1.38
N ASP A 104 10.53 -5.66 -2.32
CA ASP A 104 11.78 -5.98 -2.99
C ASP A 104 12.95 -5.14 -2.45
N LEU A 105 14.15 -5.38 -2.99
CA LEU A 105 15.37 -4.70 -2.59
C LEU A 105 15.30 -3.18 -2.85
N GLU A 106 14.61 -2.75 -3.90
CA GLU A 106 14.52 -1.33 -4.24
C GLU A 106 13.66 -0.54 -3.24
N ALA A 107 12.61 -1.17 -2.70
CA ALA A 107 11.66 -0.49 -1.83
C ALA A 107 11.87 -0.77 -0.34
N VAL A 108 12.73 -1.73 0.03
CA VAL A 108 12.87 -2.14 1.44
C VAL A 108 13.34 -1.01 2.36
N ASP A 109 14.16 -0.09 1.87
CA ASP A 109 14.65 1.04 2.68
C ASP A 109 13.53 2.00 3.09
N PHE A 110 12.49 2.14 2.28
CA PHE A 110 11.31 2.92 2.64
C PHE A 110 10.71 2.42 3.96
N TYR A 111 10.55 1.11 4.10
CA TYR A 111 10.00 0.50 5.31
C TYR A 111 10.98 0.58 6.48
N ARG A 112 12.28 0.36 6.23
CA ARG A 112 13.31 0.44 7.27
C ARG A 112 13.34 1.82 7.91
N ARG A 113 13.23 2.88 7.13
CA ARG A 113 13.26 4.27 7.62
C ARG A 113 12.05 4.62 8.48
N ILE A 114 10.92 3.95 8.31
CA ILE A 114 9.73 4.17 9.12
C ILE A 114 9.82 3.42 10.45
N GLY A 115 10.67 2.41 10.54
CA GLY A 115 10.88 1.64 11.76
C GLY A 115 10.40 0.20 11.67
N PHE A 116 10.13 -0.31 10.48
CA PHE A 116 9.79 -1.72 10.28
C PHE A 116 11.02 -2.60 10.53
N GLN A 117 10.78 -3.77 11.09
CA GLN A 117 11.77 -4.83 11.16
C GLN A 117 11.77 -5.58 9.84
N ILE A 118 12.96 -5.80 9.29
CA ILE A 118 13.14 -6.38 7.96
C ILE A 118 13.75 -7.77 8.09
N SER A 119 13.18 -8.74 7.39
CA SER A 119 13.77 -10.07 7.25
C SER A 119 13.70 -10.52 5.79
N SER A 120 14.75 -11.18 5.31
CA SER A 120 14.78 -11.69 3.96
C SER A 120 13.92 -12.95 3.84
N LEU A 121 13.16 -13.04 2.78
CA LEU A 121 12.42 -14.25 2.39
C LEU A 121 13.18 -15.07 1.36
N GLY A 122 14.40 -14.63 0.99
CA GLY A 122 15.20 -15.25 -0.04
C GLY A 122 14.70 -14.92 -1.45
N GLU A 123 15.21 -15.64 -2.42
CA GLU A 123 14.81 -15.48 -3.81
C GLU A 123 13.54 -16.31 -4.09
N LYS A 124 12.36 -15.70 -3.90
CA LYS A 124 11.09 -16.34 -4.27
C LYS A 124 10.99 -16.55 -5.77
N TYR A 125 11.62 -15.66 -6.54
CA TYR A 125 11.77 -15.76 -7.99
C TYR A 125 13.26 -15.65 -8.29
N LYS A 126 13.73 -16.34 -9.31
CA LYS A 126 15.17 -16.35 -9.67
C LYS A 126 15.71 -14.93 -9.82
N GLY A 127 16.72 -14.58 -9.04
CA GLY A 127 17.34 -13.28 -9.06
C GLY A 127 16.56 -12.17 -8.36
N VAL A 128 15.43 -12.49 -7.73
CA VAL A 128 14.58 -11.50 -7.07
C VAL A 128 14.42 -11.85 -5.60
N GLU A 129 15.19 -11.17 -4.75
CA GLU A 129 15.06 -11.31 -3.30
C GLU A 129 13.84 -10.54 -2.81
N ARG A 130 13.02 -11.19 -1.96
CA ARG A 130 11.87 -10.55 -1.31
C ARG A 130 12.13 -10.37 0.17
N PHE A 131 11.51 -9.37 0.74
CA PHE A 131 11.66 -9.00 2.15
C PHE A 131 10.32 -8.91 2.83
N LYS A 132 10.28 -9.41 4.06
CA LYS A 132 9.15 -9.25 4.96
C LYS A 132 9.42 -8.06 5.87
N CYS A 133 8.48 -7.15 5.91
CA CYS A 133 8.56 -5.92 6.71
C CYS A 133 7.46 -5.97 7.76
N GLN A 134 7.83 -5.83 9.04
CA GLN A 134 6.88 -5.91 10.15
C GLN A 134 7.01 -4.70 11.05
N TYR A 135 5.89 -4.04 11.33
CA TYR A 135 5.80 -2.97 12.31
C TYR A 135 4.93 -3.45 13.47
N THR A 136 5.51 -3.52 14.64
CA THR A 136 4.83 -3.89 15.89
C THR A 136 4.51 -2.62 16.66
N LYS A 137 3.23 -2.45 16.95
CA LYS A 137 2.76 -1.27 17.65
C LYS A 137 2.65 -1.49 19.17
#